data_cf30652a6712a25cb7a493d3ad5dc86f
#
_entry.id   cf30652a6712a25cb7a493d3ad5dc86f
#
_cell.length_a   1.000
_cell.length_b   1.000
_cell.length_c   1.000
_cell.angle_alpha   90.00
_cell.angle_beta   90.00
_cell.angle_gamma   90.00
#
_symmetry.space_group_name_H-M   'P 1'
#
loop_
_entity.id
_entity.type
_entity.pdbx_description
1 polymer ?
#
loop_
_entity_poly.entity_id
_entity_poly.type
_entity_poly.pdbx_seq_one_letter_code
_entity_poly.pdbx_strand_id
1 'polypeptide(L)'
;MTKVAINGAKGKMGLALIDSINLNKNVNFGGGFDKGDNLDIALDDYDVLIDFTRPEATLSALSSCLSSSKAMVIGTTGFSDNELETINQASNKIHIVFAP
;
A
#
# COMPACT_ATOMS: atom_id res chain seq x y z
N MET A 1 -13.02 -4.55 12.12
CA MET A 1 -11.57 -4.78 12.13
C MET A 1 -10.92 -4.13 10.90
N THR A 2 -9.68 -3.70 11.04
CA THR A 2 -8.94 -3.09 9.95
C THR A 2 -8.68 -4.12 8.85
N LYS A 3 -8.99 -3.75 7.63
CA LYS A 3 -8.69 -4.56 6.44
C LYS A 3 -7.41 -4.04 5.81
N VAL A 4 -6.47 -4.95 5.59
CA VAL A 4 -5.14 -4.62 5.06
C VAL A 4 -4.97 -5.27 3.69
N ALA A 5 -4.70 -4.45 2.67
CA ALA A 5 -4.40 -4.91 1.32
C ALA A 5 -2.89 -4.82 1.06
N ILE A 6 -2.40 -5.64 0.16
CA ILE A 6 -0.98 -5.72 -0.21
C ILE A 6 -0.82 -5.39 -1.68
N ASN A 7 0.01 -4.39 -2.00
CA ASN A 7 0.47 -4.13 -3.36
C ASN A 7 1.84 -4.80 -3.52
N GLY A 8 1.98 -5.63 -4.54
CA GLY A 8 3.12 -6.53 -4.70
C GLY A 8 2.86 -7.90 -4.08
N ALA A 9 1.61 -8.35 -4.12
CA ALA A 9 1.15 -9.55 -3.40
C ALA A 9 1.85 -10.84 -3.84
N LYS A 10 2.28 -10.93 -5.08
CA LYS A 10 2.95 -12.14 -5.62
C LYS A 10 4.44 -12.19 -5.32
N GLY A 11 5.03 -11.10 -4.85
CA GLY A 11 6.44 -11.08 -4.46
C GLY A 11 6.68 -11.82 -3.14
N LYS A 12 7.95 -12.06 -2.81
CA LYS A 12 8.32 -12.77 -1.57
C LYS A 12 7.82 -12.05 -0.33
N MET A 13 8.00 -10.74 -0.27
CA MET A 13 7.53 -9.94 0.86
C MET A 13 6.01 -9.93 0.93
N GLY A 14 5.34 -9.81 -0.23
CA GLY A 14 3.89 -9.81 -0.29
C GLY A 14 3.30 -11.10 0.24
N LEU A 15 3.84 -12.25 -0.18
CA LEU A 15 3.38 -13.55 0.30
C LEU A 15 3.58 -13.70 1.81
N ALA A 16 4.72 -13.27 2.33
CA ALA A 16 5.01 -13.34 3.76
C ALA A 16 4.05 -12.45 4.56
N LEU A 17 3.72 -11.27 4.04
CA LEU A 17 2.78 -10.35 4.68
C LEU A 17 1.36 -10.91 4.69
N ILE A 18 0.93 -11.53 3.60
CA ILE A 18 -0.39 -12.17 3.54
C ILE A 18 -0.50 -13.27 4.59
N ASP A 19 0.53 -14.10 4.73
CA ASP A 19 0.56 -15.14 5.76
C ASP A 19 0.46 -14.52 7.16
N SER A 20 1.20 -13.45 7.42
CA SER A 20 1.17 -12.76 8.71
C SER A 20 -0.21 -12.16 9.02
N ILE A 21 -0.85 -11.56 8.01
CA ILE A 21 -2.19 -10.99 8.16
C ILE A 21 -3.20 -12.09 8.50
N ASN A 22 -3.14 -13.21 7.80
CA ASN A 22 -4.06 -14.32 7.99
C ASN A 22 -3.91 -14.98 9.37
N LEU A 23 -2.74 -14.87 9.98
CA LEU A 23 -2.50 -15.39 11.34
C LEU A 23 -2.88 -14.38 12.43
N ASN A 24 -3.10 -13.12 12.08
CA ASN A 24 -3.42 -12.07 13.06
C ASN A 24 -4.93 -11.97 13.26
N LYS A 25 -5.36 -12.02 14.53
CA LYS A 25 -6.77 -11.98 14.89
C LYS A 25 -7.37 -10.58 14.86
N ASN A 26 -6.53 -9.54 14.79
CA ASN A 26 -6.96 -8.14 14.91
C ASN A 26 -7.08 -7.43 13.55
N VAL A 27 -6.68 -8.08 12.46
CA VAL A 27 -6.76 -7.53 11.11
C VAL A 27 -7.29 -8.57 10.15
N ASN A 28 -7.90 -8.11 9.06
CA ASN A 28 -8.40 -8.95 7.99
C ASN A 28 -7.64 -8.65 6.71
N PHE A 29 -7.46 -9.67 5.88
CA PHE A 29 -6.88 -9.48 4.56
C PHE A 29 -7.91 -8.84 3.63
N GLY A 30 -7.55 -7.68 3.06
CA GLY A 30 -8.43 -6.88 2.21
C GLY A 30 -8.19 -7.03 0.71
N GLY A 31 -7.20 -7.81 0.31
CA GLY A 31 -6.92 -8.06 -1.11
C GLY A 31 -5.45 -7.92 -1.46
N GLY A 32 -5.05 -8.55 -2.55
CA GLY A 32 -3.70 -8.48 -3.09
C GLY A 32 -3.72 -7.89 -4.49
N PHE A 33 -2.76 -7.04 -4.78
CA PHE A 33 -2.63 -6.37 -6.07
C PHE A 33 -1.22 -6.54 -6.61
N ASP A 34 -1.11 -6.58 -7.94
CA ASP A 34 0.14 -6.70 -8.64
C ASP A 34 0.14 -5.80 -9.87
N LYS A 35 1.24 -5.80 -10.63
CA LYS A 35 1.38 -5.00 -11.83
C LYS A 35 0.21 -5.24 -12.79
N GLY A 36 -0.43 -4.17 -13.21
CA GLY A 36 -1.57 -4.23 -14.12
C GLY A 36 -2.93 -4.28 -13.43
N ASP A 37 -2.97 -4.52 -12.12
CA ASP A 37 -4.22 -4.51 -11.38
C ASP A 37 -4.70 -3.08 -11.14
N ASN A 38 -6.01 -2.89 -11.17
CA ASN A 38 -6.61 -1.59 -10.91
C ASN A 38 -7.01 -1.47 -9.44
N LEU A 39 -6.24 -0.69 -8.68
CA LEU A 39 -6.50 -0.45 -7.26
C LEU A 39 -7.81 0.26 -7.01
N ASP A 40 -8.28 1.08 -7.95
CA ASP A 40 -9.48 1.88 -7.77
C ASP A 40 -10.76 1.03 -7.73
N ILE A 41 -10.73 -0.16 -8.31
CA ILE A 41 -11.88 -1.06 -8.29
C ILE A 41 -12.15 -1.61 -6.88
N ALA A 42 -11.11 -1.77 -6.07
CA ALA A 42 -11.20 -2.43 -4.77
C ALA A 42 -11.11 -1.46 -3.59
N LEU A 43 -11.41 -0.17 -3.80
CA LEU A 43 -11.22 0.87 -2.77
C LEU A 43 -11.99 0.61 -1.48
N ASP A 44 -13.15 -0.03 -1.56
CA ASP A 44 -13.98 -0.30 -0.38
C ASP A 44 -13.58 -1.58 0.35
N ASP A 45 -12.64 -2.35 -0.20
CA ASP A 45 -12.25 -3.65 0.35
C ASP A 45 -11.11 -3.57 1.35
N TYR A 46 -10.50 -2.39 1.54
CA TYR A 46 -9.41 -2.23 2.49
C TYR A 46 -9.36 -0.84 3.12
N ASP A 47 -8.71 -0.76 4.27
CA ASP A 47 -8.51 0.49 5.02
C ASP A 47 -7.07 0.98 4.90
N VAL A 48 -6.12 0.05 4.78
CA VAL A 48 -4.69 0.31 4.71
C VAL A 48 -4.09 -0.49 3.57
N LEU A 49 -3.24 0.14 2.77
CA LEU A 49 -2.48 -0.52 1.73
C LEU A 49 -1.00 -0.59 2.13
N ILE A 50 -0.44 -1.79 2.17
CA ILE A 50 0.99 -2.00 2.36
C ILE A 50 1.61 -2.20 0.98
N ASP A 51 2.64 -1.42 0.66
CA ASP A 51 3.24 -1.39 -0.66
C ASP A 51 4.73 -1.78 -0.61
N PHE A 52 5.07 -2.86 -1.32
CA PHE A 52 6.43 -3.32 -1.57
C PHE A 52 6.60 -3.59 -3.06
N THR A 53 6.71 -2.53 -3.85
CA THR A 53 6.78 -2.63 -5.30
C THR A 53 7.99 -1.86 -5.83
N ARG A 54 7.76 -0.96 -6.75
CA ARG A 54 8.76 -0.07 -7.33
C ARG A 54 8.26 1.36 -7.24
N PRO A 55 9.14 2.37 -7.29
CA PRO A 55 8.74 3.76 -7.12
C PRO A 55 7.52 4.19 -7.95
N GLU A 56 7.51 3.86 -9.25
CA GLU A 56 6.40 4.22 -10.12
C GLU A 56 5.07 3.57 -9.72
N ALA A 57 5.11 2.32 -9.29
CA ALA A 57 3.91 1.62 -8.83
C ALA A 57 3.44 2.15 -7.48
N THR A 58 4.37 2.48 -6.59
CA THR A 58 4.06 3.10 -5.30
C THR A 58 3.36 4.43 -5.48
N LEU A 59 3.85 5.29 -6.38
CA LEU A 59 3.24 6.60 -6.63
C LEU A 59 1.85 6.48 -7.23
N SER A 60 1.64 5.51 -8.12
CA SER A 60 0.32 5.22 -8.66
C SER A 60 -0.65 4.77 -7.56
N ALA A 61 -0.21 3.87 -6.68
CA ALA A 61 -1.00 3.42 -5.54
C ALA A 61 -1.28 4.56 -4.56
N LEU A 62 -0.29 5.44 -4.35
CA LEU A 62 -0.45 6.62 -3.49
C LEU A 62 -1.56 7.53 -4.00
N SER A 63 -1.63 7.74 -5.32
CA SER A 63 -2.69 8.53 -5.93
C SER A 63 -4.07 7.95 -5.64
N SER A 64 -4.22 6.62 -5.75
CA SER A 64 -5.47 5.93 -5.41
C SER A 64 -5.83 6.08 -3.93
N CYS A 65 -4.85 5.93 -3.04
CA CYS A 65 -5.06 6.09 -1.60
C CYS A 65 -5.45 7.52 -1.24
N LEU A 66 -4.86 8.52 -1.88
CA LEU A 66 -5.22 9.93 -1.66
C LEU A 66 -6.66 10.20 -2.07
N SER A 67 -7.09 9.68 -3.23
CA SER A 67 -8.44 9.89 -3.76
C SER A 67 -9.51 9.26 -2.86
N SER A 68 -9.19 8.19 -2.17
CA SER A 68 -10.14 7.44 -1.34
C SER A 68 -9.89 7.60 0.16
N SER A 69 -8.92 8.42 0.57
CA SER A 69 -8.55 8.66 1.96
C SER A 69 -8.16 7.38 2.71
N LYS A 70 -7.42 6.49 2.04
CA LYS A 70 -6.89 5.27 2.65
C LYS A 70 -5.50 5.54 3.22
N ALA A 71 -5.16 4.85 4.31
CA ALA A 71 -3.80 4.90 4.87
C ALA A 71 -2.86 4.01 4.05
N MET A 72 -1.56 4.30 4.11
CA MET A 72 -0.58 3.57 3.33
C MET A 72 0.69 3.30 4.14
N VAL A 73 1.23 2.11 4.01
CA VAL A 73 2.55 1.74 4.53
C VAL A 73 3.45 1.49 3.32
N ILE A 74 4.51 2.29 3.20
CA ILE A 74 5.41 2.22 2.05
C ILE A 74 6.73 1.57 2.47
N GLY A 75 6.99 0.37 1.94
CA GLY A 75 8.24 -0.34 2.13
C GLY A 75 9.15 -0.32 0.90
N THR A 76 8.67 0.27 -0.19
CA THR A 76 9.43 0.38 -1.43
C THR A 76 10.64 1.30 -1.25
N THR A 77 11.77 0.96 -1.90
CA THR A 77 13.00 1.76 -1.88
C THR A 77 13.31 2.32 -3.26
N GLY A 78 14.30 3.20 -3.33
CA GLY A 78 14.81 3.71 -4.60
C GLY A 78 14.13 4.95 -5.14
N PHE A 79 13.44 5.71 -4.28
CA PHE A 79 12.78 6.95 -4.68
C PHE A 79 13.79 8.07 -4.97
N SER A 80 13.50 8.88 -5.99
CA SER A 80 14.20 10.14 -6.21
C SER A 80 13.77 11.18 -5.17
N ASP A 81 14.51 12.29 -5.08
CA ASP A 81 14.16 13.38 -4.17
C ASP A 81 12.78 13.97 -4.47
N ASN A 82 12.43 14.12 -5.75
CA ASN A 82 11.10 14.60 -6.14
C ASN A 82 10.00 13.64 -5.75
N GLU A 83 10.25 12.34 -5.86
CA GLU A 83 9.31 11.31 -5.45
C GLU A 83 9.10 11.30 -3.93
N LEU A 84 10.19 11.44 -3.17
CA LEU A 84 10.12 11.55 -1.71
C LEU A 84 9.32 12.78 -1.28
N GLU A 85 9.47 13.90 -1.97
CA GLU A 85 8.71 15.11 -1.69
C GLU A 85 7.21 14.89 -1.95
N THR A 86 6.87 14.18 -3.02
CA THR A 86 5.48 13.82 -3.32
C THR A 86 4.87 13.01 -2.19
N ILE A 87 5.60 12.02 -1.68
CA ILE A 87 5.16 11.20 -0.54
C ILE A 87 5.00 12.06 0.71
N ASN A 88 5.95 12.95 0.97
CA ASN A 88 5.91 13.83 2.13
C ASN A 88 4.69 14.76 2.10
N GLN A 89 4.37 15.32 0.95
CA GLN A 89 3.18 16.16 0.79
C GLN A 89 1.89 15.37 1.00
N ALA A 90 1.84 14.13 0.50
CA ALA A 90 0.69 13.25 0.66
C ALA A 90 0.45 12.92 2.14
N SER A 91 1.49 12.86 2.96
CA SER A 91 1.38 12.57 4.39
C SER A 91 0.62 13.63 5.18
N ASN A 92 0.39 14.79 4.58
CA ASN A 92 -0.46 15.83 5.17
C ASN A 92 -1.96 15.55 4.99
N LYS A 93 -2.31 14.61 4.12
CA LYS A 93 -3.70 14.30 3.76
C LYS A 93 -4.15 12.94 4.22
N ILE A 94 -3.26 11.96 4.23
CA ILE A 94 -3.54 10.58 4.67
C ILE A 94 -2.41 10.14 5.61
N HIS A 95 -2.70 9.11 6.41
CA HIS A 95 -1.67 8.52 7.26
C HIS A 95 -0.73 7.67 6.41
N ILE A 96 0.56 8.00 6.47
CA ILE A 96 1.60 7.26 5.76
C ILE A 96 2.67 6.85 6.76
N VAL A 97 3.01 5.56 6.76
CA VAL A 97 4.21 5.04 7.44
C VAL A 97 5.22 4.73 6.35
N PHE A 98 6.36 5.39 6.40
CA PHE A 98 7.44 5.18 5.44
C PHE A 98 8.52 4.34 6.11
N ALA A 99 8.65 3.06 5.69
CA ALA A 99 9.52 2.08 6.31
C ALA A 99 10.25 1.24 5.26
N PRO A 100 11.08 1.89 4.44
CA PRO A 100 11.82 1.20 3.38
C PRO A 100 12.90 0.26 3.93
#